data_80c19d2719b854c44d2c66c6d3fb6135
#
_entry.id   80c19d2719b854c44d2c66c6d3fb6135
#
_cell.length_a   1.000
_cell.length_b   1.000
_cell.length_c   1.000
_cell.angle_alpha   90.00
_cell.angle_beta   90.00
_cell.angle_gamma   90.00
#
_symmetry.space_group_name_H-M   'P 1'
#
loop_
_entity.id
_entity.type
_entity.pdbx_description
1 polymer ?
#
loop_
_entity_poly.entity_id
_entity_poly.type
_entity_poly.pdbx_seq_one_letter_code
_entity_poly.pdbx_strand_id
1 'polypeptide(L)'
;MEEKENMLSGKWYKADDELLVSERTVVRTLLQRYNLTIASDFISRDAQIRNILGEVGENVRIEQPFRCNYGKNISVGNNFSSDFNLTILDSAKVTIKDNVKIGPNCNIYTTSLPKDSAKRAEGYEQALPITIEDNVWISGNVTILAGVSIGKGAIIGAGAVVTRNVPANTIYAGVPAKMISVNYDKEWQDVINIVDMVIKGEMTLTVSNIQRKLAIGYGKASYLMTLLEDCGAVRVNEKGKRELAVESVYDVSLPKNASVKYPEDLEYFTANWQMIIDTIYDALKAERSHITVSYIQRNRHLGYNRASVLMEAMKDAGIVEADGNDMKIAIKDVSEIKVPKHIKIKMPK
;
A
#
# COMPACT_ATOMS: atom_id res chain seq x y z
N MET A 1 11.34 -37.35 9.01
CA MET A 1 9.92 -36.88 9.23
C MET A 1 9.85 -35.67 10.14
N GLU A 2 10.66 -35.62 11.19
CA GLU A 2 10.67 -34.47 12.14
C GLU A 2 11.01 -33.13 11.50
N GLU A 3 12.04 -33.06 10.63
CA GLU A 3 12.42 -31.83 9.96
C GLU A 3 11.34 -31.31 9.00
N LYS A 4 10.59 -32.21 8.35
CA LYS A 4 9.45 -31.83 7.51
C LYS A 4 8.28 -31.28 8.34
N GLU A 5 8.00 -31.86 9.50
CA GLU A 5 6.98 -31.36 10.42
C GLU A 5 7.38 -29.99 10.99
N ASN A 6 8.65 -29.80 11.36
CA ASN A 6 9.20 -28.53 11.79
C ASN A 6 9.08 -27.47 10.69
N MET A 7 9.46 -27.78 9.46
CA MET A 7 9.32 -26.92 8.29
C MET A 7 7.87 -26.43 8.10
N LEU A 8 6.92 -27.37 8.06
CA LEU A 8 5.51 -27.08 7.80
C LEU A 8 4.82 -26.34 8.96
N SER A 9 5.31 -26.52 10.21
CA SER A 9 4.79 -25.85 11.40
C SER A 9 5.44 -24.49 11.69
N GLY A 10 6.36 -24.01 10.83
CA GLY A 10 7.03 -22.73 11.01
C GLY A 10 8.13 -22.72 12.07
N LYS A 11 8.60 -23.88 12.50
CA LYS A 11 9.76 -24.02 13.38
C LYS A 11 11.05 -23.96 12.58
N TRP A 12 12.18 -23.82 13.27
CA TRP A 12 13.50 -23.97 12.68
C TRP A 12 13.71 -25.44 12.27
N TYR A 13 14.18 -25.67 11.06
CA TYR A 13 14.43 -27.00 10.49
C TYR A 13 15.74 -27.02 9.70
N LYS A 14 16.28 -28.20 9.47
CA LYS A 14 17.46 -28.38 8.62
C LYS A 14 17.07 -28.64 7.18
N ALA A 15 17.45 -27.70 6.31
CA ALA A 15 17.06 -27.74 4.90
C ALA A 15 17.76 -28.85 4.10
N ASP A 16 18.85 -29.39 4.60
CA ASP A 16 19.66 -30.49 4.02
C ASP A 16 19.23 -31.89 4.47
N ASP A 17 18.14 -32.02 5.24
CA ASP A 17 17.53 -33.29 5.59
C ASP A 17 17.28 -34.13 4.33
N GLU A 18 17.65 -35.42 4.37
CA GLU A 18 17.63 -36.34 3.22
C GLU A 18 16.24 -36.45 2.57
N LEU A 19 15.16 -36.47 3.37
CA LEU A 19 13.78 -36.52 2.87
C LEU A 19 13.45 -35.26 2.11
N LEU A 20 13.77 -34.10 2.69
CA LEU A 20 13.50 -32.79 2.08
C LEU A 20 14.28 -32.58 0.78
N VAL A 21 15.55 -33.04 0.74
CA VAL A 21 16.38 -33.01 -0.48
C VAL A 21 15.80 -33.92 -1.56
N SER A 22 15.39 -35.15 -1.18
CA SER A 22 14.77 -36.09 -2.11
C SER A 22 13.49 -35.54 -2.73
N GLU A 23 12.57 -34.99 -1.93
CA GLU A 23 11.32 -34.41 -2.41
C GLU A 23 11.57 -33.24 -3.39
N ARG A 24 12.49 -32.34 -3.06
CA ARG A 24 12.87 -31.25 -3.98
C ARG A 24 13.46 -31.75 -5.29
N THR A 25 14.24 -32.83 -5.24
CA THR A 25 14.86 -33.45 -6.43
C THR A 25 13.79 -34.00 -7.38
N VAL A 26 12.77 -34.66 -6.84
CA VAL A 26 11.63 -35.18 -7.63
C VAL A 26 10.92 -33.99 -8.32
N VAL A 27 10.61 -32.93 -7.57
CA VAL A 27 9.90 -31.76 -8.13
C VAL A 27 10.74 -31.07 -9.20
N ARG A 28 12.06 -30.95 -9.03
CA ARG A 28 12.96 -30.38 -10.06
C ARG A 28 12.90 -31.16 -11.37
N THR A 29 12.78 -32.48 -11.30
CA THR A 29 12.63 -33.33 -12.50
C THR A 29 11.28 -33.08 -13.19
N LEU A 30 10.19 -32.93 -12.43
CA LEU A 30 8.89 -32.57 -12.98
C LEU A 30 8.89 -31.18 -13.62
N LEU A 31 9.50 -30.20 -12.96
CA LEU A 31 9.66 -28.83 -13.47
C LEU A 31 10.51 -28.78 -14.76
N GLN A 32 11.55 -29.61 -14.86
CA GLN A 32 12.34 -29.70 -16.10
C GLN A 32 11.46 -30.12 -17.27
N ARG A 33 10.62 -31.15 -17.09
CA ARG A 33 9.67 -31.59 -18.12
C ARG A 33 8.69 -30.47 -18.48
N TYR A 34 8.08 -29.83 -17.49
CA TYR A 34 7.17 -28.70 -17.69
C TYR A 34 7.83 -27.58 -18.50
N ASN A 35 9.02 -27.16 -18.10
CA ASN A 35 9.73 -26.02 -18.70
C ASN A 35 10.24 -26.32 -20.13
N LEU A 36 10.35 -27.59 -20.54
CA LEU A 36 10.72 -28.03 -21.88
C LEU A 36 9.51 -28.38 -22.76
N THR A 37 8.30 -28.39 -22.22
CA THR A 37 7.08 -28.65 -22.98
C THR A 37 6.84 -27.53 -23.99
N ILE A 38 6.45 -27.88 -25.21
CA ILE A 38 6.16 -26.92 -26.30
C ILE A 38 5.11 -25.93 -25.82
N ALA A 39 5.34 -24.65 -26.02
CA ALA A 39 4.49 -23.56 -25.51
C ALA A 39 3.01 -23.66 -25.97
N SER A 40 2.77 -24.18 -27.16
CA SER A 40 1.43 -24.39 -27.73
C SER A 40 0.71 -25.64 -27.22
N ASP A 41 1.38 -26.52 -26.49
CA ASP A 41 0.76 -27.72 -25.90
C ASP A 41 0.13 -27.41 -24.54
N PHE A 42 -0.98 -26.68 -24.59
CA PHE A 42 -1.70 -26.25 -23.37
C PHE A 42 -2.24 -27.43 -22.55
N ILE A 43 -2.62 -28.54 -23.20
CA ILE A 43 -3.17 -29.73 -22.52
C ILE A 43 -2.10 -30.38 -21.66
N SER A 44 -0.92 -30.65 -22.21
CA SER A 44 0.20 -31.25 -21.44
C SER A 44 0.70 -30.30 -20.36
N ARG A 45 0.76 -28.99 -20.61
CA ARG A 45 1.17 -28.00 -19.65
C ARG A 45 0.20 -27.94 -18.44
N ASP A 46 -1.11 -27.93 -18.67
CA ASP A 46 -2.11 -27.96 -17.58
C ASP A 46 -2.01 -29.24 -16.76
N ALA A 47 -1.95 -30.40 -17.41
CA ALA A 47 -1.83 -31.68 -16.73
C ALA A 47 -0.55 -31.75 -15.84
N GLN A 48 0.57 -31.24 -16.35
CA GLN A 48 1.83 -31.22 -15.59
C GLN A 48 1.78 -30.29 -14.39
N ILE A 49 1.21 -29.09 -14.54
CA ILE A 49 1.05 -28.14 -13.42
C ILE A 49 0.15 -28.72 -12.33
N ARG A 50 -0.96 -29.39 -12.67
CA ARG A 50 -1.84 -30.08 -11.72
C ARG A 50 -1.13 -31.24 -11.00
N ASN A 51 -0.18 -31.88 -11.68
CA ASN A 51 0.65 -32.92 -11.03
C ASN A 51 1.70 -32.33 -10.08
N ILE A 52 2.27 -31.16 -10.38
CA ILE A 52 3.31 -30.49 -9.58
C ILE A 52 2.69 -29.82 -8.35
N LEU A 53 1.65 -29.00 -8.53
CA LEU A 53 1.06 -28.18 -7.47
C LEU A 53 0.14 -28.99 -6.54
N GLY A 54 -0.20 -28.42 -5.38
CA GLY A 54 -1.10 -29.02 -4.40
C GLY A 54 -2.55 -28.95 -4.86
N GLU A 55 -3.08 -27.75 -4.99
CA GLU A 55 -4.43 -27.48 -5.44
C GLU A 55 -4.39 -26.50 -6.63
N VAL A 56 -5.17 -26.78 -7.66
CA VAL A 56 -5.21 -25.98 -8.88
C VAL A 56 -6.65 -25.79 -9.32
N GLY A 57 -7.12 -24.55 -9.32
CA GLY A 57 -8.45 -24.17 -9.77
C GLY A 57 -8.64 -24.30 -11.28
N GLU A 58 -9.68 -23.66 -11.80
CA GLU A 58 -10.00 -23.62 -13.23
C GLU A 58 -9.28 -22.46 -13.92
N ASN A 59 -9.01 -22.60 -15.24
CA ASN A 59 -8.41 -21.59 -16.10
C ASN A 59 -7.05 -21.05 -15.57
N VAL A 60 -6.22 -21.93 -15.03
CA VAL A 60 -4.88 -21.59 -14.52
C VAL A 60 -3.87 -21.56 -15.65
N ARG A 61 -3.07 -20.50 -15.72
CA ARG A 61 -1.99 -20.35 -16.68
C ARG A 61 -0.70 -19.89 -16.01
N ILE A 62 0.35 -20.68 -16.11
CA ILE A 62 1.69 -20.34 -15.64
C ILE A 62 2.63 -20.36 -16.84
N GLU A 63 3.29 -19.25 -17.15
CA GLU A 63 4.24 -19.23 -18.28
C GLU A 63 5.61 -19.75 -17.86
N GLN A 64 6.25 -20.43 -18.80
CA GLN A 64 7.56 -21.03 -18.61
C GLN A 64 8.67 -19.97 -18.76
N PRO A 65 9.81 -20.14 -18.02
CA PRO A 65 10.04 -21.16 -17.03
C PRO A 65 9.38 -20.82 -15.67
N PHE A 66 8.89 -21.86 -14.99
CA PHE A 66 8.40 -21.81 -13.61
C PHE A 66 9.33 -22.61 -12.70
N ARG A 67 9.50 -22.17 -11.45
CA ARG A 67 10.34 -22.85 -10.44
C ARG A 67 9.66 -22.87 -9.08
N CYS A 68 9.73 -24.02 -8.40
CA CYS A 68 9.33 -24.16 -7.01
C CYS A 68 10.17 -25.22 -6.31
N ASN A 69 10.06 -25.33 -4.98
CA ASN A 69 10.77 -26.34 -4.19
C ASN A 69 10.00 -27.66 -4.10
N TYR A 70 8.76 -27.61 -3.59
CA TYR A 70 7.95 -28.81 -3.30
C TYR A 70 6.70 -28.89 -4.19
N GLY A 71 6.18 -27.78 -4.64
CA GLY A 71 4.96 -27.67 -5.44
C GLY A 71 3.69 -28.01 -4.66
N LYS A 72 3.69 -29.09 -3.88
CA LYS A 72 2.52 -29.54 -3.10
C LYS A 72 2.11 -28.57 -1.98
N ASN A 73 2.98 -27.64 -1.60
CA ASN A 73 2.65 -26.56 -0.67
C ASN A 73 2.02 -25.34 -1.34
N ILE A 74 1.85 -25.36 -2.67
CA ILE A 74 1.27 -24.27 -3.44
C ILE A 74 -0.17 -24.61 -3.83
N SER A 75 -1.12 -23.75 -3.45
CA SER A 75 -2.50 -23.78 -3.89
C SER A 75 -2.80 -22.54 -4.72
N VAL A 76 -3.39 -22.70 -5.89
CA VAL A 76 -3.82 -21.60 -6.77
C VAL A 76 -5.31 -21.72 -7.08
N GLY A 77 -6.02 -20.59 -7.00
CA GLY A 77 -7.45 -20.48 -7.29
C GLY A 77 -7.77 -20.40 -8.78
N ASN A 78 -9.04 -20.08 -9.07
CA ASN A 78 -9.55 -19.97 -10.43
C ASN A 78 -9.00 -18.73 -11.15
N ASN A 79 -8.81 -18.82 -12.46
CA ASN A 79 -8.36 -17.73 -13.32
C ASN A 79 -7.00 -17.14 -12.89
N PHE A 80 -6.16 -17.92 -12.18
CA PHE A 80 -4.80 -17.53 -11.86
C PHE A 80 -3.95 -17.46 -13.12
N SER A 81 -3.17 -16.40 -13.27
CA SER A 81 -2.18 -16.29 -14.35
C SER A 81 -0.86 -15.71 -13.87
N SER A 82 0.23 -16.31 -14.31
CA SER A 82 1.56 -15.72 -14.14
C SER A 82 2.33 -15.66 -15.46
N ASP A 83 3.10 -14.61 -15.61
CA ASP A 83 4.05 -14.46 -16.71
C ASP A 83 5.37 -15.22 -16.41
N PHE A 84 6.37 -15.03 -17.29
CA PHE A 84 7.64 -15.75 -17.29
C PHE A 84 8.46 -15.61 -16.01
N ASN A 85 9.22 -16.66 -15.66
CA ASN A 85 10.18 -16.69 -14.57
C ASN A 85 9.57 -16.49 -13.17
N LEU A 86 8.36 -16.98 -12.94
CA LEU A 86 7.82 -17.06 -11.58
C LEU A 86 8.62 -18.09 -10.78
N THR A 87 9.11 -17.68 -9.60
CA THR A 87 9.82 -18.56 -8.65
C THR A 87 9.10 -18.53 -7.30
N ILE A 88 8.71 -19.72 -6.80
CA ILE A 88 8.06 -19.88 -5.49
C ILE A 88 8.89 -20.86 -4.64
N LEU A 89 9.54 -20.37 -3.59
CA LEU A 89 10.23 -21.21 -2.62
C LEU A 89 9.22 -21.61 -1.53
N ASP A 90 8.49 -22.68 -1.78
CA ASP A 90 7.33 -23.14 -1.02
C ASP A 90 7.68 -24.14 0.09
N SER A 91 8.61 -23.78 0.97
CA SER A 91 8.87 -24.57 2.18
C SER A 91 7.74 -24.47 3.20
N ALA A 92 6.92 -23.41 3.17
CA ALA A 92 5.64 -23.31 3.85
C ALA A 92 4.51 -23.13 2.83
N LYS A 93 3.25 -23.17 3.31
CA LYS A 93 2.07 -23.03 2.45
C LYS A 93 2.05 -21.70 1.73
N VAL A 94 1.85 -21.71 0.41
CA VAL A 94 1.57 -20.54 -0.42
C VAL A 94 0.15 -20.68 -0.96
N THR A 95 -0.73 -19.80 -0.54
CA THR A 95 -2.13 -19.76 -0.98
C THR A 95 -2.34 -18.55 -1.88
N ILE A 96 -2.67 -18.82 -3.14
CA ILE A 96 -3.02 -17.79 -4.13
C ILE A 96 -4.49 -18.00 -4.48
N LYS A 97 -5.34 -17.01 -4.26
CA LYS A 97 -6.78 -17.12 -4.49
C LYS A 97 -7.19 -16.79 -5.93
N ASP A 98 -8.47 -16.48 -6.12
CA ASP A 98 -9.06 -16.34 -7.45
C ASP A 98 -8.67 -15.03 -8.15
N ASN A 99 -8.57 -15.08 -9.49
CA ASN A 99 -8.33 -13.92 -10.37
C ASN A 99 -7.01 -13.17 -10.08
N VAL A 100 -6.02 -13.84 -9.50
CA VAL A 100 -4.70 -13.23 -9.24
C VAL A 100 -3.88 -13.23 -10.51
N LYS A 101 -3.21 -12.10 -10.77
CA LYS A 101 -2.27 -11.92 -11.89
C LYS A 101 -0.89 -11.58 -11.37
N ILE A 102 0.14 -12.31 -11.85
CA ILE A 102 1.53 -12.08 -11.49
C ILE A 102 2.36 -11.81 -12.75
N GLY A 103 3.02 -10.67 -12.79
CA GLY A 103 3.93 -10.28 -13.86
C GLY A 103 5.25 -11.08 -13.88
N PRO A 104 6.13 -10.81 -14.87
CA PRO A 104 7.35 -11.58 -15.06
C PRO A 104 8.39 -11.36 -13.95
N ASN A 105 9.26 -12.35 -13.79
CA ASN A 105 10.40 -12.32 -12.85
C ASN A 105 10.00 -12.10 -11.38
N CYS A 106 8.85 -12.57 -10.97
CA CYS A 106 8.39 -12.45 -9.59
C CYS A 106 8.91 -13.59 -8.72
N ASN A 107 9.16 -13.27 -7.45
CA ASN A 107 9.72 -14.18 -6.47
C ASN A 107 8.85 -14.21 -5.21
N ILE A 108 8.48 -15.40 -4.74
CA ILE A 108 7.71 -15.63 -3.53
C ILE A 108 8.53 -16.55 -2.63
N TYR A 109 9.03 -16.03 -1.52
CA TYR A 109 9.93 -16.73 -0.63
C TYR A 109 9.29 -16.94 0.73
N THR A 110 8.90 -18.20 1.02
CA THR A 110 8.40 -18.55 2.36
C THR A 110 9.53 -18.75 3.36
N THR A 111 10.77 -18.86 2.90
CA THR A 111 11.94 -19.17 3.72
C THR A 111 12.66 -17.90 4.21
N SER A 112 13.19 -18.00 5.42
CA SER A 112 14.13 -17.04 6.00
C SER A 112 15.27 -17.78 6.73
N LEU A 113 16.45 -17.17 6.74
CA LEU A 113 17.62 -17.70 7.44
C LEU A 113 17.76 -17.06 8.83
N PRO A 114 18.36 -17.77 9.81
CA PRO A 114 18.64 -17.21 11.13
C PRO A 114 19.54 -15.96 11.03
N LYS A 115 19.31 -14.96 11.88
CA LYS A 115 20.23 -13.82 12.02
C LYS A 115 21.59 -14.26 12.61
N ASP A 116 21.58 -15.28 13.43
CA ASP A 116 22.79 -15.91 13.98
C ASP A 116 23.55 -16.63 12.87
N SER A 117 24.81 -16.25 12.66
CA SER A 117 25.68 -16.80 11.62
C SER A 117 26.06 -18.28 11.88
N ALA A 118 26.19 -18.68 13.13
CA ALA A 118 26.50 -20.08 13.46
C ALA A 118 25.35 -21.00 13.10
N LYS A 119 24.11 -20.62 13.44
CA LYS A 119 22.90 -21.36 13.04
C LYS A 119 22.72 -21.42 11.53
N ARG A 120 23.08 -20.35 10.80
CA ARG A 120 23.07 -20.39 9.32
C ARG A 120 24.09 -21.39 8.77
N ALA A 121 25.28 -21.42 9.35
CA ALA A 121 26.33 -22.36 8.95
C ALA A 121 25.93 -23.82 9.22
N GLU A 122 25.08 -24.07 10.22
CA GLU A 122 24.50 -25.37 10.51
C GLU A 122 23.34 -25.77 9.58
N GLY A 123 22.94 -24.91 8.62
CA GLY A 123 21.90 -25.20 7.63
C GLY A 123 20.46 -25.02 8.12
N TYR A 124 20.25 -24.28 9.23
CA TYR A 124 18.90 -23.99 9.69
C TYR A 124 18.18 -22.96 8.83
N GLU A 125 16.91 -23.24 8.57
CA GLU A 125 15.93 -22.33 7.93
C GLU A 125 14.63 -22.28 8.73
N GLN A 126 13.84 -21.23 8.51
CA GLN A 126 12.46 -21.14 9.00
C GLN A 126 11.56 -20.81 7.82
N ALA A 127 10.38 -21.41 7.75
CA ALA A 127 9.42 -21.12 6.70
C ALA A 127 8.12 -20.59 7.29
N LEU A 128 7.59 -19.50 6.71
CA LEU A 128 6.32 -18.88 7.11
C LEU A 128 5.39 -18.80 5.90
N PRO A 129 4.08 -19.08 6.08
CA PRO A 129 3.12 -19.11 4.98
C PRO A 129 2.91 -17.75 4.35
N ILE A 130 2.56 -17.75 3.06
CA ILE A 130 2.21 -16.54 2.31
C ILE A 130 0.80 -16.72 1.75
N THR A 131 -0.02 -15.67 1.87
CA THR A 131 -1.38 -15.64 1.32
C THR A 131 -1.54 -14.46 0.37
N ILE A 132 -2.05 -14.71 -0.83
CA ILE A 132 -2.42 -13.71 -1.82
C ILE A 132 -3.91 -13.86 -2.08
N GLU A 133 -4.67 -12.84 -1.67
CA GLU A 133 -6.13 -12.85 -1.74
C GLU A 133 -6.67 -12.59 -3.17
N ASP A 134 -8.00 -12.65 -3.33
CA ASP A 134 -8.64 -12.51 -4.65
C ASP A 134 -8.33 -11.18 -5.35
N ASN A 135 -8.30 -11.20 -6.68
CA ASN A 135 -8.17 -10.03 -7.55
C ASN A 135 -6.90 -9.20 -7.31
N VAL A 136 -5.86 -9.78 -6.74
CA VAL A 136 -4.56 -9.12 -6.55
C VAL A 136 -3.81 -9.06 -7.89
N TRP A 137 -3.20 -7.92 -8.16
CA TRP A 137 -2.27 -7.75 -9.26
C TRP A 137 -0.85 -7.48 -8.74
N ILE A 138 0.07 -8.38 -9.06
CA ILE A 138 1.50 -8.25 -8.77
C ILE A 138 2.21 -7.93 -10.09
N SER A 139 2.82 -6.75 -10.18
CA SER A 139 3.59 -6.35 -11.37
C SER A 139 4.91 -7.11 -11.50
N GLY A 140 5.69 -6.84 -12.54
CA GLY A 140 6.96 -7.56 -12.76
C GLY A 140 8.07 -7.22 -11.77
N ASN A 141 9.01 -8.17 -11.60
CA ASN A 141 10.19 -8.05 -10.72
C ASN A 141 9.88 -7.83 -9.23
N VAL A 142 8.75 -8.32 -8.74
CA VAL A 142 8.35 -8.20 -7.34
C VAL A 142 8.92 -9.36 -6.52
N THR A 143 9.38 -9.06 -5.30
CA THR A 143 9.77 -10.06 -4.31
C THR A 143 8.87 -9.99 -3.09
N ILE A 144 8.25 -11.12 -2.70
CA ILE A 144 7.40 -11.26 -1.52
C ILE A 144 8.13 -12.11 -0.51
N LEU A 145 8.30 -11.59 0.72
CA LEU A 145 9.02 -12.26 1.79
C LEU A 145 8.11 -13.11 2.68
N ALA A 146 8.74 -14.00 3.45
CA ALA A 146 8.09 -14.95 4.34
C ALA A 146 7.06 -14.32 5.29
N GLY A 147 5.91 -14.97 5.46
CA GLY A 147 4.86 -14.57 6.39
C GLY A 147 3.96 -13.45 5.90
N VAL A 148 4.12 -12.95 4.68
CA VAL A 148 3.33 -11.85 4.13
C VAL A 148 1.95 -12.32 3.68
N SER A 149 0.92 -11.51 4.02
CA SER A 149 -0.42 -11.60 3.44
C SER A 149 -0.71 -10.36 2.58
N ILE A 150 -1.16 -10.59 1.35
CA ILE A 150 -1.58 -9.52 0.43
C ILE A 150 -3.11 -9.54 0.32
N GLY A 151 -3.73 -8.46 0.75
CA GLY A 151 -5.19 -8.34 0.82
C GLY A 151 -5.86 -8.23 -0.55
N LYS A 152 -7.14 -8.59 -0.59
CA LYS A 152 -8.00 -8.61 -1.78
C LYS A 152 -7.92 -7.31 -2.59
N GLY A 153 -7.77 -7.43 -3.91
CA GLY A 153 -7.76 -6.28 -4.82
C GLY A 153 -6.55 -5.36 -4.69
N ALA A 154 -5.51 -5.75 -3.92
CA ALA A 154 -4.29 -4.98 -3.82
C ALA A 154 -3.47 -5.02 -5.12
N ILE A 155 -2.70 -3.98 -5.36
CA ILE A 155 -1.76 -3.88 -6.48
C ILE A 155 -0.35 -3.71 -5.93
N ILE A 156 0.59 -4.54 -6.41
CA ILE A 156 2.00 -4.42 -6.08
C ILE A 156 2.76 -3.88 -7.29
N GLY A 157 3.33 -2.69 -7.14
CA GLY A 157 4.09 -2.02 -8.20
C GLY A 157 5.38 -2.76 -8.56
N ALA A 158 5.81 -2.59 -9.81
CA ALA A 158 6.99 -3.26 -10.35
C ALA A 158 8.26 -2.97 -9.52
N GLY A 159 9.10 -4.01 -9.34
CA GLY A 159 10.35 -3.91 -8.59
C GLY A 159 10.19 -3.80 -7.08
N ALA A 160 8.99 -3.97 -6.54
CA ALA A 160 8.75 -3.86 -5.11
C ALA A 160 9.30 -5.06 -4.31
N VAL A 161 9.77 -4.80 -3.08
CA VAL A 161 10.09 -5.84 -2.10
C VAL A 161 9.09 -5.76 -0.95
N VAL A 162 8.14 -6.72 -0.91
CA VAL A 162 7.06 -6.76 0.07
C VAL A 162 7.54 -7.47 1.33
N THR A 163 7.74 -6.71 2.39
CA THR A 163 8.32 -7.17 3.67
C THR A 163 7.31 -7.26 4.81
N ARG A 164 6.05 -6.83 4.58
CA ARG A 164 4.95 -6.82 5.56
C ARG A 164 3.61 -7.01 4.85
N ASN A 165 2.56 -7.27 5.63
CA ASN A 165 1.22 -7.42 5.09
C ASN A 165 0.76 -6.18 4.32
N VAL A 166 0.06 -6.43 3.22
CA VAL A 166 -0.53 -5.41 2.35
C VAL A 166 -2.03 -5.41 2.54
N PRO A 167 -2.63 -4.30 2.94
CA PRO A 167 -4.08 -4.20 3.11
C PRO A 167 -4.85 -4.37 1.78
N ALA A 168 -6.12 -4.76 1.88
CA ALA A 168 -6.99 -4.90 0.72
C ALA A 168 -7.16 -3.57 -0.03
N ASN A 169 -7.26 -3.63 -1.36
CA ASN A 169 -7.53 -2.50 -2.24
C ASN A 169 -6.52 -1.35 -2.11
N THR A 170 -5.25 -1.67 -1.85
CA THR A 170 -4.17 -0.69 -1.79
C THR A 170 -3.15 -0.89 -2.89
N ILE A 171 -2.40 0.14 -3.22
CA ILE A 171 -1.26 0.08 -4.12
C ILE A 171 0.01 0.25 -3.30
N TYR A 172 0.87 -0.77 -3.33
CA TYR A 172 2.16 -0.79 -2.65
C TYR A 172 3.31 -0.81 -3.66
N ALA A 173 4.36 -0.03 -3.45
CA ALA A 173 5.55 -0.05 -4.32
C ALA A 173 6.82 0.33 -3.54
N GLY A 174 7.98 0.07 -4.15
CA GLY A 174 9.31 0.43 -3.63
C GLY A 174 10.00 -0.65 -2.81
N VAL A 175 11.18 -0.33 -2.25
CA VAL A 175 12.04 -1.22 -1.47
C VAL A 175 12.45 -0.51 -0.17
N PRO A 176 11.92 -0.91 0.99
CA PRO A 176 10.79 -1.84 1.16
C PRO A 176 9.49 -1.25 0.61
N ALA A 177 8.54 -2.13 0.22
CA ALA A 177 7.26 -1.69 -0.31
C ALA A 177 6.45 -0.93 0.74
N LYS A 178 5.92 0.22 0.33
CA LYS A 178 5.04 1.07 1.13
C LYS A 178 3.78 1.40 0.33
N MET A 179 2.71 1.74 1.03
CA MET A 179 1.49 2.20 0.39
C MET A 179 1.74 3.51 -0.35
N ILE A 180 1.34 3.57 -1.61
CA ILE A 180 1.40 4.77 -2.45
C ILE A 180 0.02 5.30 -2.83
N SER A 181 -1.02 4.46 -2.74
CA SER A 181 -2.40 4.84 -3.02
C SER A 181 -3.37 3.79 -2.50
N VAL A 182 -4.65 4.16 -2.43
CA VAL A 182 -5.79 3.24 -2.23
C VAL A 182 -6.78 3.38 -3.39
N ASN A 183 -7.53 2.31 -3.64
CA ASN A 183 -8.52 2.27 -4.73
C ASN A 183 -9.92 2.76 -4.33
N TYR A 184 -10.11 3.28 -3.11
CA TYR A 184 -11.43 3.71 -2.61
C TYR A 184 -11.36 5.03 -1.86
N ASP A 185 -12.22 5.99 -2.27
CA ASP A 185 -12.36 7.30 -1.61
C ASP A 185 -12.98 7.22 -0.21
N LYS A 186 -13.72 6.14 0.07
CA LYS A 186 -14.47 5.99 1.33
C LYS A 186 -13.57 5.77 2.55
N GLU A 187 -12.49 5.02 2.40
CA GLU A 187 -11.55 4.76 3.49
C GLU A 187 -10.79 6.02 3.91
N TRP A 188 -10.49 6.90 2.97
CA TRP A 188 -9.84 8.18 3.28
C TRP A 188 -10.76 9.12 4.06
N GLN A 189 -12.06 9.08 3.80
CA GLN A 189 -13.02 9.80 4.63
C GLN A 189 -13.01 9.26 6.07
N ASP A 190 -12.95 7.94 6.25
CA ASP A 190 -12.83 7.32 7.58
C ASP A 190 -11.53 7.74 8.28
N VAL A 191 -10.39 7.85 7.56
CA VAL A 191 -9.09 8.34 8.09
C VAL A 191 -9.24 9.78 8.59
N ILE A 192 -9.80 10.69 7.80
CA ILE A 192 -10.03 12.08 8.19
C ILE A 192 -10.94 12.17 9.42
N ASN A 193 -12.02 11.40 9.45
CA ASN A 193 -12.94 11.38 10.58
C ASN A 193 -12.27 10.85 11.87
N ILE A 194 -11.38 9.84 11.77
CA ILE A 194 -10.62 9.33 12.92
C ILE A 194 -9.67 10.39 13.47
N VAL A 195 -8.92 11.07 12.59
CA VAL A 195 -7.99 12.14 12.99
C VAL A 195 -8.74 13.27 13.68
N ASP A 196 -9.88 13.71 13.13
CA ASP A 196 -10.75 14.74 13.72
C ASP A 196 -11.23 14.35 15.11
N MET A 197 -11.75 13.12 15.28
CA MET A 197 -12.23 12.62 16.58
C MET A 197 -11.10 12.55 17.63
N VAL A 198 -9.86 12.22 17.22
CA VAL A 198 -8.72 12.18 18.14
C VAL A 198 -8.27 13.59 18.51
N ILE A 199 -8.21 14.52 17.57
CA ILE A 199 -7.89 15.95 17.82
C ILE A 199 -8.91 16.55 18.80
N LYS A 200 -10.20 16.29 18.62
CA LYS A 200 -11.28 16.75 19.51
C LYS A 200 -11.31 16.05 20.88
N GLY A 201 -10.44 15.09 21.13
CA GLY A 201 -10.41 14.31 22.38
C GLY A 201 -11.58 13.33 22.55
N GLU A 202 -12.35 13.08 21.47
CA GLU A 202 -13.52 12.20 21.50
C GLU A 202 -13.15 10.71 21.53
N MET A 203 -11.90 10.38 21.16
CA MET A 203 -11.37 9.03 21.24
C MET A 203 -9.84 8.99 21.37
N THR A 204 -9.34 7.92 22.00
CA THR A 204 -7.90 7.60 21.98
C THR A 204 -7.57 6.68 20.82
N LEU A 205 -6.36 6.81 20.27
CA LEU A 205 -5.91 6.13 19.06
C LEU A 205 -5.55 4.66 19.31
N THR A 206 -6.54 3.79 19.26
CA THR A 206 -6.38 2.33 19.33
C THR A 206 -7.30 1.64 18.33
N VAL A 207 -6.89 0.46 17.83
CA VAL A 207 -7.74 -0.34 16.92
C VAL A 207 -9.11 -0.63 17.51
N SER A 208 -9.18 -0.94 18.80
CA SER A 208 -10.45 -1.22 19.51
C SER A 208 -11.36 0.00 19.58
N ASN A 209 -10.80 1.21 19.72
CA ASN A 209 -11.60 2.43 19.74
C ASN A 209 -12.12 2.78 18.34
N ILE A 210 -11.28 2.63 17.29
CA ILE A 210 -11.72 2.77 15.90
C ILE A 210 -12.86 1.79 15.59
N GLN A 211 -12.69 0.52 15.96
CA GLN A 211 -13.71 -0.52 15.78
C GLN A 211 -15.04 -0.12 16.41
N ARG A 212 -15.01 0.33 17.65
CA ARG A 212 -16.21 0.70 18.41
C ARG A 212 -16.86 1.98 17.89
N LYS A 213 -16.06 3.03 17.62
CA LYS A 213 -16.57 4.35 17.18
C LYS A 213 -17.17 4.30 15.77
N LEU A 214 -16.56 3.54 14.86
CA LEU A 214 -17.05 3.40 13.50
C LEU A 214 -17.99 2.19 13.30
N ALA A 215 -18.27 1.40 14.35
CA ALA A 215 -19.09 0.18 14.32
C ALA A 215 -18.65 -0.79 13.19
N ILE A 216 -17.35 -1.02 13.04
CA ILE A 216 -16.74 -1.86 12.00
C ILE A 216 -16.06 -3.10 12.59
N GLY A 217 -15.79 -4.12 11.76
CA GLY A 217 -15.02 -5.30 12.16
C GLY A 217 -13.55 -4.99 12.48
N TYR A 218 -12.93 -5.84 13.32
CA TYR A 218 -11.51 -5.68 13.72
C TYR A 218 -10.55 -5.57 12.53
N GLY A 219 -10.74 -6.39 11.48
CA GLY A 219 -9.90 -6.34 10.28
C GLY A 219 -9.91 -4.97 9.59
N LYS A 220 -11.09 -4.34 9.44
CA LYS A 220 -11.23 -3.01 8.87
C LYS A 220 -10.64 -1.93 9.80
N ALA A 221 -10.83 -2.02 11.11
CA ALA A 221 -10.26 -1.08 12.07
C ALA A 221 -8.72 -1.16 12.11
N SER A 222 -8.17 -2.37 12.03
CA SER A 222 -6.72 -2.60 11.92
C SER A 222 -6.17 -2.03 10.62
N TYR A 223 -6.89 -2.18 9.52
CA TYR A 223 -6.56 -1.60 8.23
C TYR A 223 -6.52 -0.07 8.27
N LEU A 224 -7.54 0.58 8.83
CA LEU A 224 -7.57 2.04 8.98
C LEU A 224 -6.39 2.55 9.84
N MET A 225 -6.00 1.80 10.88
CA MET A 225 -4.81 2.13 11.66
C MET A 225 -3.54 2.06 10.80
N THR A 226 -3.41 1.06 9.93
CA THR A 226 -2.28 0.97 8.98
C THR A 226 -2.27 2.16 8.02
N LEU A 227 -3.44 2.57 7.50
CA LEU A 227 -3.55 3.75 6.63
C LEU A 227 -3.08 5.02 7.35
N LEU A 228 -3.49 5.21 8.63
CA LEU A 228 -3.07 6.33 9.46
C LEU A 228 -1.55 6.37 9.67
N GLU A 229 -0.91 5.21 9.85
CA GLU A 229 0.55 5.10 9.95
C GLU A 229 1.24 5.37 8.60
N ASP A 230 0.72 4.80 7.52
CA ASP A 230 1.31 4.89 6.18
C ASP A 230 1.20 6.31 5.58
N CYS A 231 0.11 7.05 5.88
CA CYS A 231 -0.04 8.44 5.47
C CYS A 231 0.68 9.45 6.42
N GLY A 232 1.37 8.95 7.44
CA GLY A 232 2.11 9.78 8.39
C GLY A 232 1.24 10.56 9.39
N ALA A 233 -0.07 10.29 9.44
CA ALA A 233 -0.96 10.91 10.43
C ALA A 233 -0.72 10.36 11.85
N VAL A 234 -0.14 9.17 11.95
CA VAL A 234 0.16 8.48 13.21
C VAL A 234 1.61 8.03 13.23
N ARG A 235 2.25 8.17 14.38
CA ARG A 235 3.57 7.62 14.66
C ARG A 235 3.53 6.72 15.89
N VAL A 236 4.47 5.79 15.97
CA VAL A 236 4.72 4.98 17.16
C VAL A 236 5.86 5.63 17.95
N ASN A 237 5.60 6.02 19.20
CA ASN A 237 6.60 6.63 20.06
C ASN A 237 7.59 5.58 20.62
N GLU A 238 8.62 6.05 21.35
CA GLU A 238 9.67 5.18 21.93
C GLU A 238 9.13 4.11 22.89
N LYS A 239 7.93 4.31 23.46
CA LYS A 239 7.24 3.36 24.35
C LYS A 239 6.34 2.39 23.60
N GLY A 240 6.36 2.37 22.26
CA GLY A 240 5.51 1.53 21.41
C GLY A 240 4.04 1.97 21.36
N LYS A 241 3.70 3.17 21.85
CA LYS A 241 2.34 3.70 21.83
C LYS A 241 2.11 4.54 20.57
N ARG A 242 0.94 4.37 19.95
CA ARG A 242 0.50 5.18 18.82
C ARG A 242 0.00 6.56 19.26
N GLU A 243 0.46 7.60 18.58
CA GLU A 243 0.05 8.97 18.81
C GLU A 243 -0.11 9.71 17.49
N LEU A 244 -0.92 10.78 17.46
CA LEU A 244 -1.02 11.62 16.26
C LEU A 244 0.32 12.30 15.99
N ALA A 245 0.67 12.35 14.71
CA ALA A 245 1.84 13.05 14.18
C ALA A 245 1.45 14.34 13.44
N VAL A 246 0.16 14.65 13.39
CA VAL A 246 -0.43 15.83 12.74
C VAL A 246 -1.23 16.64 13.77
N GLU A 247 -1.27 17.96 13.58
CA GLU A 247 -2.00 18.88 14.46
C GLU A 247 -3.41 19.19 13.92
N SER A 248 -3.63 18.93 12.63
CA SER A 248 -4.89 19.18 11.94
C SER A 248 -5.21 18.06 10.97
N VAL A 249 -6.48 17.80 10.69
CA VAL A 249 -6.95 16.87 9.64
C VAL A 249 -6.43 17.25 8.25
N TYR A 250 -6.08 18.48 8.05
CA TYR A 250 -5.58 19.03 6.77
C TYR A 250 -4.09 18.77 6.56
N ASP A 251 -3.37 18.34 7.60
CA ASP A 251 -1.95 17.97 7.53
C ASP A 251 -1.78 16.49 7.16
N VAL A 252 -2.88 15.74 7.04
CA VAL A 252 -2.87 14.34 6.62
C VAL A 252 -2.45 14.23 5.16
N SER A 253 -1.41 13.46 4.88
CA SER A 253 -0.91 13.23 3.52
C SER A 253 -1.81 12.26 2.75
N LEU A 254 -2.81 12.79 2.04
CA LEU A 254 -3.71 12.00 1.21
C LEU A 254 -3.12 11.74 -0.19
N PRO A 255 -3.49 10.62 -0.84
CA PRO A 255 -3.20 10.40 -2.25
C PRO A 255 -3.82 11.50 -3.13
N LYS A 256 -3.20 11.81 -4.27
CA LYS A 256 -3.65 12.87 -5.19
C LYS A 256 -5.08 12.70 -5.71
N ASN A 257 -5.58 11.46 -5.75
CA ASN A 257 -6.91 11.09 -6.22
C ASN A 257 -7.92 10.85 -5.09
N ALA A 258 -7.55 11.08 -3.84
CA ALA A 258 -8.48 10.95 -2.73
C ALA A 258 -9.45 12.13 -2.71
N SER A 259 -10.75 11.82 -2.67
CA SER A 259 -11.82 12.80 -2.50
C SER A 259 -12.39 12.67 -1.09
N VAL A 260 -12.20 13.68 -0.25
CA VAL A 260 -12.68 13.71 1.14
C VAL A 260 -13.40 15.01 1.44
N LYS A 261 -14.38 14.93 2.36
CA LYS A 261 -15.01 16.11 2.96
C LYS A 261 -14.34 16.35 4.30
N TYR A 262 -13.75 17.53 4.46
CA TYR A 262 -13.21 17.94 5.75
C TYR A 262 -14.32 18.40 6.69
N PRO A 263 -14.14 18.24 8.03
CA PRO A 263 -15.09 18.79 9.00
C PRO A 263 -15.24 20.31 8.83
N GLU A 264 -16.45 20.82 8.97
CA GLU A 264 -16.70 22.27 8.97
C GLU A 264 -16.20 22.86 10.29
N ASP A 265 -15.06 23.53 10.24
CA ASP A 265 -14.46 24.25 11.37
C ASP A 265 -14.33 25.73 11.03
N LEU A 266 -15.10 26.58 11.73
CA LEU A 266 -15.12 28.02 11.49
C LEU A 266 -13.76 28.68 11.76
N GLU A 267 -13.02 28.25 12.77
CA GLU A 267 -11.67 28.77 13.06
C GLU A 267 -10.71 28.42 11.93
N TYR A 268 -10.79 27.19 11.44
CA TYR A 268 -9.99 26.74 10.30
C TYR A 268 -10.31 27.50 9.01
N PHE A 269 -11.59 27.72 8.70
CA PHE A 269 -11.98 28.53 7.55
C PHE A 269 -11.48 29.99 7.69
N THR A 270 -11.55 30.56 8.89
CA THR A 270 -11.03 31.92 9.16
C THR A 270 -9.51 31.96 8.94
N ALA A 271 -8.76 30.97 9.45
CA ALA A 271 -7.31 30.90 9.26
C ALA A 271 -6.93 30.74 7.79
N ASN A 272 -7.66 29.89 7.05
CA ASN A 272 -7.41 29.67 5.62
C ASN A 272 -7.70 30.94 4.80
N TRP A 273 -8.77 31.65 5.07
CA TRP A 273 -9.06 32.91 4.39
C TRP A 273 -8.01 33.97 4.70
N GLN A 274 -7.49 34.04 5.93
CA GLN A 274 -6.36 34.90 6.25
C GLN A 274 -5.11 34.51 5.44
N MET A 275 -4.79 33.21 5.34
CA MET A 275 -3.66 32.73 4.53
C MET A 275 -3.83 33.02 3.04
N ILE A 276 -5.05 32.92 2.50
CA ILE A 276 -5.36 33.29 1.11
C ILE A 276 -5.03 34.72 0.88
N ILE A 277 -5.56 35.61 1.71
CA ILE A 277 -5.35 37.06 1.60
C ILE A 277 -3.87 37.41 1.68
N ASP A 278 -3.18 36.90 2.69
CA ASP A 278 -1.76 37.18 2.88
C ASP A 278 -0.93 36.60 1.69
N THR A 279 -1.30 35.46 1.14
CA THR A 279 -0.59 34.83 -0.01
C THR A 279 -0.75 35.67 -1.27
N ILE A 280 -1.96 36.14 -1.55
CA ILE A 280 -2.25 37.00 -2.71
C ILE A 280 -1.61 38.38 -2.54
N TYR A 281 -1.67 38.96 -1.33
CA TYR A 281 -0.99 40.22 -1.04
C TYR A 281 0.52 40.13 -1.32
N ASP A 282 1.18 39.10 -0.81
CA ASP A 282 2.61 38.89 -1.04
C ASP A 282 2.93 38.65 -2.52
N ALA A 283 2.06 37.94 -3.24
CA ALA A 283 2.24 37.71 -4.66
C ALA A 283 2.08 39.00 -5.48
N LEU A 284 1.06 39.81 -5.20
CA LEU A 284 0.84 41.10 -5.87
C LEU A 284 1.96 42.07 -5.55
N LYS A 285 2.41 42.16 -4.29
CA LYS A 285 3.54 43.02 -3.88
C LYS A 285 4.84 42.61 -4.58
N ALA A 286 5.00 41.33 -4.92
CA ALA A 286 6.14 40.83 -5.68
C ALA A 286 5.91 40.85 -7.21
N GLU A 287 4.89 41.62 -7.67
CA GLU A 287 4.50 41.80 -9.08
C GLU A 287 4.29 40.47 -9.84
N ARG A 288 3.83 39.43 -9.14
CA ARG A 288 3.54 38.14 -9.74
C ARG A 288 2.18 38.13 -10.43
N SER A 289 2.15 37.66 -11.66
CA SER A 289 0.90 37.45 -12.41
C SER A 289 0.34 36.01 -12.21
N HIS A 290 1.17 35.05 -11.75
CA HIS A 290 0.80 33.67 -11.56
C HIS A 290 1.29 33.15 -10.21
N ILE A 291 0.54 32.19 -9.68
CA ILE A 291 0.91 31.41 -8.48
C ILE A 291 0.73 29.92 -8.72
N THR A 292 1.45 29.11 -7.99
CA THR A 292 1.39 27.63 -8.04
C THR A 292 1.18 27.08 -6.64
N VAL A 293 0.73 25.82 -6.54
CA VAL A 293 0.67 25.11 -5.25
C VAL A 293 2.05 25.12 -4.55
N SER A 294 3.13 24.94 -5.31
CA SER A 294 4.50 25.01 -4.78
C SER A 294 4.90 26.41 -4.27
N TYR A 295 4.33 27.46 -4.82
CA TYR A 295 4.51 28.82 -4.29
C TYR A 295 3.84 28.96 -2.92
N ILE A 296 2.58 28.51 -2.77
CA ILE A 296 1.85 28.52 -1.51
C ILE A 296 2.57 27.69 -0.45
N GLN A 297 3.03 26.48 -0.81
CA GLN A 297 3.77 25.62 0.09
C GLN A 297 5.00 26.32 0.70
N ARG A 298 5.82 26.95 -0.14
CA ARG A 298 7.06 27.61 0.29
C ARG A 298 6.76 28.89 1.08
N ASN A 299 5.78 29.67 0.65
CA ASN A 299 5.49 30.98 1.24
C ASN A 299 4.74 30.87 2.59
N ARG A 300 3.99 29.77 2.80
CA ARG A 300 3.20 29.54 4.01
C ARG A 300 3.68 28.34 4.83
N HIS A 301 4.79 27.72 4.43
CA HIS A 301 5.36 26.52 5.08
C HIS A 301 4.34 25.37 5.25
N LEU A 302 3.52 25.14 4.22
CA LEU A 302 2.45 24.15 4.24
C LEU A 302 2.82 22.87 3.51
N GLY A 303 2.21 21.76 3.92
CA GLY A 303 2.20 20.51 3.15
C GLY A 303 1.41 20.68 1.83
N TYR A 304 1.67 19.79 0.85
CA TYR A 304 1.05 19.87 -0.49
C TYR A 304 -0.49 19.93 -0.44
N ASN A 305 -1.11 19.05 0.37
CA ASN A 305 -2.57 18.96 0.44
C ASN A 305 -3.20 20.25 0.93
N ARG A 306 -2.65 20.87 1.97
CA ARG A 306 -3.16 22.13 2.51
C ARG A 306 -2.97 23.27 1.51
N ALA A 307 -1.84 23.33 0.83
CA ALA A 307 -1.60 24.32 -0.22
C ALA A 307 -2.55 24.12 -1.42
N SER A 308 -2.87 22.88 -1.78
CA SER A 308 -3.87 22.57 -2.83
C SER A 308 -5.28 23.01 -2.43
N VAL A 309 -5.69 22.76 -1.18
CA VAL A 309 -7.00 23.23 -0.67
C VAL A 309 -7.12 24.74 -0.74
N LEU A 310 -6.06 25.49 -0.36
CA LEU A 310 -6.05 26.95 -0.51
C LEU A 310 -6.14 27.39 -1.98
N MET A 311 -5.45 26.69 -2.88
CA MET A 311 -5.51 26.98 -4.32
C MET A 311 -6.92 26.77 -4.88
N GLU A 312 -7.59 25.65 -4.54
CA GLU A 312 -8.98 25.41 -4.97
C GLU A 312 -9.92 26.48 -4.39
N ALA A 313 -9.78 26.83 -3.11
CA ALA A 313 -10.57 27.90 -2.50
C ALA A 313 -10.36 29.24 -3.19
N MET A 314 -9.14 29.60 -3.62
CA MET A 314 -8.83 30.77 -4.41
C MET A 314 -9.50 30.74 -5.77
N LYS A 315 -9.55 29.60 -6.42
CA LYS A 315 -10.20 29.38 -7.71
C LYS A 315 -11.73 29.51 -7.59
N ASP A 316 -12.33 28.85 -6.61
CA ASP A 316 -13.77 28.89 -6.36
C ASP A 316 -14.24 30.33 -6.01
N ALA A 317 -13.38 31.10 -5.36
CA ALA A 317 -13.62 32.52 -5.06
C ALA A 317 -13.35 33.49 -6.24
N GLY A 318 -12.89 32.96 -7.39
CA GLY A 318 -12.53 33.79 -8.55
C GLY A 318 -11.30 34.67 -8.35
N ILE A 319 -10.44 34.32 -7.39
CA ILE A 319 -9.17 35.04 -7.09
C ILE A 319 -8.09 34.65 -8.09
N VAL A 320 -8.12 33.42 -8.54
CA VAL A 320 -7.21 32.87 -9.57
C VAL A 320 -7.99 32.15 -10.67
N GLU A 321 -7.44 32.13 -11.87
CA GLU A 321 -7.97 31.41 -13.04
C GLU A 321 -6.95 30.48 -13.62
N ALA A 322 -7.40 29.35 -14.23
CA ALA A 322 -6.50 28.40 -14.88
C ALA A 322 -5.84 29.01 -16.12
N ASP A 323 -4.52 28.92 -16.20
CA ASP A 323 -3.72 29.34 -17.36
C ASP A 323 -2.66 28.27 -17.67
N GLY A 324 -3.04 27.32 -18.53
CA GLY A 324 -2.22 26.14 -18.80
C GLY A 324 -2.02 25.28 -17.55
N ASN A 325 -0.75 25.09 -17.14
CA ASN A 325 -0.37 24.36 -15.93
C ASN A 325 -0.27 25.23 -14.66
N ASP A 326 -0.44 26.54 -14.79
CA ASP A 326 -0.33 27.52 -13.71
C ASP A 326 -1.69 28.17 -13.41
N MET A 327 -1.75 28.97 -12.35
CA MET A 327 -2.93 29.72 -11.96
C MET A 327 -2.62 31.23 -12.04
N LYS A 328 -3.29 31.91 -12.94
CA LYS A 328 -3.18 33.37 -13.11
C LYS A 328 -3.99 34.10 -12.04
N ILE A 329 -3.42 35.13 -11.42
CA ILE A 329 -4.13 35.98 -10.47
C ILE A 329 -5.12 36.84 -11.26
N ALA A 330 -6.43 36.70 -10.94
CA ALA A 330 -7.53 37.38 -11.66
C ALA A 330 -7.91 38.74 -11.07
N ILE A 331 -7.39 39.10 -9.90
CA ILE A 331 -7.65 40.33 -9.18
C ILE A 331 -6.42 41.26 -9.18
N LYS A 332 -6.64 42.56 -9.04
CA LYS A 332 -5.56 43.56 -9.00
C LYS A 332 -5.20 43.97 -7.58
N ASP A 333 -6.12 43.82 -6.64
CA ASP A 333 -5.95 44.22 -5.25
C ASP A 333 -6.70 43.25 -4.31
N VAL A 334 -6.15 43.00 -3.13
CA VAL A 334 -6.77 42.08 -2.16
C VAL A 334 -8.14 42.55 -1.66
N SER A 335 -8.47 43.83 -1.78
CA SER A 335 -9.79 44.35 -1.44
C SER A 335 -10.91 43.87 -2.37
N GLU A 336 -10.57 43.33 -3.55
CA GLU A 336 -11.52 42.72 -4.47
C GLU A 336 -11.98 41.32 -4.01
N ILE A 337 -11.29 40.72 -3.03
CA ILE A 337 -11.58 39.35 -2.53
C ILE A 337 -12.91 39.36 -1.76
N LYS A 338 -13.89 38.61 -2.25
CA LYS A 338 -15.18 38.43 -1.58
C LYS A 338 -15.10 37.35 -0.51
N VAL A 339 -14.75 37.73 0.71
CA VAL A 339 -14.74 36.85 1.87
C VAL A 339 -16.16 36.51 2.33
N PRO A 340 -16.51 35.27 2.70
CA PRO A 340 -17.81 34.93 3.24
C PRO A 340 -18.16 35.80 4.47
N LYS A 341 -19.42 36.27 4.58
CA LYS A 341 -19.86 37.24 5.60
C LYS A 341 -19.65 36.82 7.05
N HIS A 342 -19.55 35.51 7.31
CA HIS A 342 -19.35 34.96 8.65
C HIS A 342 -17.86 34.81 9.05
N ILE A 343 -16.95 35.11 8.14
CA ILE A 343 -15.50 35.02 8.36
C ILE A 343 -14.91 36.39 8.64
N LYS A 344 -14.21 36.49 9.76
CA LYS A 344 -13.50 37.74 10.15
C LYS A 344 -12.02 37.63 9.83
N ILE A 345 -11.54 38.49 8.96
CA ILE A 345 -10.13 38.56 8.54
C ILE A 345 -9.54 39.94 8.80
N LYS A 346 -8.20 40.00 8.82
CA LYS A 346 -7.46 41.27 8.80
C LYS A 346 -6.95 41.53 7.39
N MET A 347 -7.39 42.64 6.78
CA MET A 347 -6.82 43.09 5.52
C MET A 347 -5.42 43.65 5.74
N PRO A 348 -4.43 43.31 4.89
CA PRO A 348 -3.11 43.94 4.91
C PRO A 348 -3.23 45.44 4.66
N LYS A 349 -2.37 46.25 5.30
CA LYS A 349 -2.35 47.73 5.13
C LYS A 349 -1.50 48.11 3.93
#